data_5d0bddaeea385abcf9d8c2753b3994ae
#
_entry.id   5d0bddaeea385abcf9d8c2753b3994ae
#
_cell.length_a   1.000
_cell.length_b   1.000
_cell.length_c   1.000
_cell.angle_alpha   90.00
_cell.angle_beta   90.00
_cell.angle_gamma   90.00
#
_symmetry.space_group_name_H-M   'P 1'
#
loop_
_entity.id
_entity.type
_entity.pdbx_description
1 polymer ?
#
loop_
_entity_poly.entity_id
_entity_poly.type
_entity_poly.pdbx_seq_one_letter_code
_entity_poly.pdbx_strand_id
1 'polypeptide(L)'
;MKTHAIIPIFIPHEGCQNDCVFCNQKKISAKAEAMPPCEIKNTIETYLSTIDRNITKTVELAFFGGSFTGLPIETQNAYLSEALKFKRNGKIDKIHMSTRPDYINREILENLKKFEVSVIELGVQSFDRDVLIASKRGHSVEDIYNACNLIKEYGFTLGIQLMIGLPCDTKEKCIQSARKAALIKPELARLYPTVVLDDTELLKMYQNGTYTPLSESEAVDITKEMYKILAAADIKIMRVGLKSTDLICQDNAIGSYHPAFRQLVEGEIAKEALEKQLLLKLSDSSFNKFHFESNSFSFSNMIGNCGVNKAYFKDKYPDISIRFSLNNALADYVYNVVEYKDI
;
A
#
# COMPACT_ATOMS: atom_id res chain seq x y z
N MET A 1 -9.40 6.07 16.58
CA MET A 1 -10.50 5.26 16.00
C MET A 1 -10.44 5.37 14.48
N LYS A 2 -10.78 4.31 13.74
CA LYS A 2 -10.77 4.34 12.26
C LYS A 2 -11.95 5.17 11.76
N THR A 3 -11.68 6.28 11.10
CA THR A 3 -12.69 7.17 10.50
C THR A 3 -13.05 6.80 9.05
N HIS A 4 -12.40 5.78 8.49
CA HIS A 4 -12.58 5.29 7.12
C HIS A 4 -12.72 3.76 7.12
N ALA A 5 -13.77 3.24 6.51
CA ALA A 5 -14.02 1.82 6.31
C ALA A 5 -14.07 1.47 4.82
N ILE A 6 -13.57 0.30 4.47
CA ILE A 6 -13.61 -0.24 3.10
C ILE A 6 -14.41 -1.54 3.14
N ILE A 7 -15.42 -1.64 2.31
CA ILE A 7 -16.18 -2.86 2.03
C ILE A 7 -15.55 -3.48 0.78
N PRO A 8 -14.77 -4.57 0.90
CA PRO A 8 -14.09 -5.16 -0.25
C PRO A 8 -15.01 -6.15 -0.98
N ILE A 9 -15.10 -6.00 -2.28
CA ILE A 9 -15.68 -6.99 -3.19
C ILE A 9 -14.54 -7.58 -4.01
N PHE A 10 -14.31 -8.87 -3.88
CA PHE A 10 -13.23 -9.55 -4.59
C PHE A 10 -13.75 -10.22 -5.87
N ILE A 11 -13.06 -9.93 -6.98
CA ILE A 11 -13.28 -10.48 -8.31
C ILE A 11 -11.97 -11.11 -8.84
N PRO A 12 -11.45 -12.16 -8.17
CA PRO A 12 -10.12 -12.69 -8.45
C PRO A 12 -10.01 -13.21 -9.89
N HIS A 13 -8.92 -12.83 -10.56
CA HIS A 13 -8.58 -13.15 -11.97
C HIS A 13 -9.56 -12.68 -13.05
N GLU A 14 -10.75 -12.20 -12.69
CA GLU A 14 -11.68 -11.68 -13.67
C GLU A 14 -11.15 -10.40 -14.35
N GLY A 15 -11.41 -10.28 -15.65
CA GLY A 15 -10.94 -9.15 -16.45
C GLY A 15 -9.43 -9.13 -16.74
N CYS A 16 -8.63 -10.05 -16.21
CA CYS A 16 -7.20 -10.13 -16.49
C CYS A 16 -6.94 -11.07 -17.67
N GLN A 17 -6.38 -10.53 -18.77
CA GLN A 17 -5.94 -11.32 -19.94
C GLN A 17 -4.47 -11.79 -19.82
N ASN A 18 -3.71 -11.27 -18.86
CA ASN A 18 -2.28 -11.57 -18.66
C ASN A 18 -2.06 -12.30 -17.34
N ASP A 19 -1.25 -13.34 -17.39
CA ASP A 19 -0.76 -14.08 -16.24
C ASP A 19 0.57 -13.48 -15.76
N CYS A 20 0.49 -12.47 -14.90
CA CYS A 20 1.68 -11.91 -14.28
C CYS A 20 2.40 -12.97 -13.44
N VAL A 21 3.73 -13.07 -13.56
CA VAL A 21 4.53 -14.14 -12.96
C VAL A 21 4.35 -14.30 -11.43
N PHE A 22 4.00 -13.22 -10.73
CA PHE A 22 3.85 -13.16 -9.27
C PHE A 22 2.41 -13.35 -8.79
N CYS A 23 1.43 -13.45 -9.71
CA CYS A 23 0.02 -13.28 -9.36
C CYS A 23 -0.66 -14.61 -9.02
N ASN A 24 -1.18 -14.70 -7.80
CA ASN A 24 -2.15 -15.71 -7.40
C ASN A 24 -3.28 -15.04 -6.61
N GLN A 25 -4.24 -14.47 -7.34
CA GLN A 25 -5.30 -13.66 -6.72
C GLN A 25 -6.23 -14.50 -5.84
N LYS A 26 -6.40 -15.78 -6.12
CA LYS A 26 -7.20 -16.68 -5.28
C LYS A 26 -6.60 -16.79 -3.87
N LYS A 27 -5.27 -16.91 -3.76
CA LYS A 27 -4.57 -16.92 -2.47
C LYS A 27 -4.55 -15.53 -1.82
N ILE A 28 -4.27 -14.48 -2.59
CA ILE A 28 -4.18 -13.10 -2.07
C ILE A 28 -5.53 -12.63 -1.51
N SER A 29 -6.64 -12.97 -2.16
CA SER A 29 -7.99 -12.58 -1.73
C SER A 29 -8.63 -13.57 -0.75
N ALA A 30 -8.07 -14.77 -0.60
CA ALA A 30 -8.68 -15.93 0.04
C ALA A 30 -10.07 -16.27 -0.53
N LYS A 31 -10.28 -16.01 -1.84
CA LYS A 31 -11.52 -16.28 -2.58
C LYS A 31 -11.20 -17.09 -3.82
N ALA A 32 -11.86 -18.23 -3.97
CA ALA A 32 -11.66 -19.12 -5.12
C ALA A 32 -12.31 -18.59 -6.40
N GLU A 33 -13.45 -17.90 -6.25
CA GLU A 33 -14.28 -17.40 -7.34
C GLU A 33 -14.64 -15.93 -7.13
N ALA A 34 -14.97 -15.25 -8.22
CA ALA A 34 -15.50 -13.90 -8.18
C ALA A 34 -16.90 -13.91 -7.54
N MET A 35 -17.17 -12.93 -6.69
CA MET A 35 -18.49 -12.74 -6.12
C MET A 35 -19.46 -12.33 -7.24
N PRO A 36 -20.55 -13.05 -7.47
CA PRO A 36 -21.50 -12.67 -8.50
C PRO A 36 -22.22 -11.35 -8.15
N PRO A 37 -22.63 -10.54 -9.14
CA PRO A 37 -23.28 -9.25 -8.88
C PRO A 37 -24.52 -9.33 -7.98
N CYS A 38 -25.28 -10.42 -8.03
CA CYS A 38 -26.48 -10.61 -7.20
C CYS A 38 -26.17 -10.75 -5.69
N GLU A 39 -24.95 -11.13 -5.32
CA GLU A 39 -24.55 -11.32 -3.92
C GLU A 39 -23.95 -10.06 -3.28
N ILE A 40 -23.62 -9.03 -4.09
CA ILE A 40 -23.02 -7.79 -3.59
C ILE A 40 -23.88 -7.13 -2.53
N LYS A 41 -25.20 -7.09 -2.75
CA LYS A 41 -26.14 -6.48 -1.81
C LYS A 41 -25.97 -7.06 -0.40
N ASN A 42 -26.00 -8.37 -0.27
CA ASN A 42 -25.90 -9.06 1.03
C ASN A 42 -24.55 -8.78 1.69
N THR A 43 -23.48 -8.76 0.90
CA THR A 43 -22.15 -8.44 1.38
C THR A 43 -22.06 -7.01 1.92
N ILE A 44 -22.58 -6.04 1.16
CA ILE A 44 -22.60 -4.63 1.61
C ILE A 44 -23.40 -4.49 2.90
N GLU A 45 -24.61 -5.08 2.97
CA GLU A 45 -25.47 -5.02 4.15
C GLU A 45 -24.79 -5.66 5.39
N THR A 46 -24.11 -6.78 5.21
CA THR A 46 -23.35 -7.44 6.27
C THR A 46 -22.24 -6.54 6.82
N TYR A 47 -21.42 -5.93 5.94
CA TYR A 47 -20.39 -5.00 6.40
C TYR A 47 -20.98 -3.75 7.07
N LEU A 48 -22.05 -3.17 6.50
CA LEU A 48 -22.69 -1.99 7.06
C LEU A 48 -23.26 -2.23 8.44
N SER A 49 -23.74 -3.45 8.75
CA SER A 49 -24.23 -3.79 10.09
C SER A 49 -23.14 -3.74 11.18
N THR A 50 -21.86 -3.80 10.78
CA THR A 50 -20.70 -3.75 11.71
C THR A 50 -20.02 -2.37 11.75
N ILE A 51 -20.45 -1.42 10.90
CA ILE A 51 -19.84 -0.10 10.77
C ILE A 51 -20.63 0.92 11.59
N ASP A 52 -20.00 1.49 12.62
CA ASP A 52 -20.58 2.62 13.34
C ASP A 52 -20.37 3.94 12.57
N ARG A 53 -21.44 4.46 11.97
CA ARG A 53 -21.44 5.72 11.19
C ARG A 53 -21.22 6.97 12.03
N ASN A 54 -21.36 6.92 13.36
CA ASN A 54 -21.03 8.04 14.23
C ASN A 54 -19.51 8.26 14.28
N ILE A 55 -18.71 7.20 14.13
CA ILE A 55 -17.25 7.22 14.16
C ILE A 55 -16.70 7.22 12.73
N THR A 56 -17.28 6.40 11.84
CA THR A 56 -16.79 6.20 10.47
C THR A 56 -17.34 7.28 9.54
N LYS A 57 -16.51 8.25 9.22
CA LYS A 57 -16.90 9.39 8.36
C LYS A 57 -17.00 9.02 6.88
N THR A 58 -16.21 8.03 6.44
CA THR A 58 -16.18 7.59 5.03
C THR A 58 -16.30 6.08 4.95
N VAL A 59 -17.31 5.60 4.21
CA VAL A 59 -17.47 4.19 3.85
C VAL A 59 -17.28 4.05 2.35
N GLU A 60 -16.33 3.22 1.95
CA GLU A 60 -15.94 3.01 0.58
C GLU A 60 -16.23 1.57 0.15
N LEU A 61 -16.93 1.38 -0.95
CA LEU A 61 -17.09 0.08 -1.60
C LEU A 61 -15.98 -0.07 -2.63
N ALA A 62 -15.15 -1.10 -2.50
CA ALA A 62 -13.99 -1.28 -3.34
C ALA A 62 -13.97 -2.64 -4.04
N PHE A 63 -13.86 -2.63 -5.37
CA PHE A 63 -13.66 -3.81 -6.20
C PHE A 63 -12.17 -4.12 -6.34
N PHE A 64 -11.74 -5.26 -5.81
CA PHE A 64 -10.35 -5.71 -5.78
C PHE A 64 -10.19 -7.10 -6.39
N GLY A 65 -8.94 -7.47 -6.68
CA GLY A 65 -8.55 -8.78 -7.18
C GLY A 65 -8.21 -8.71 -8.66
N GLY A 66 -9.18 -8.85 -9.55
CA GLY A 66 -8.99 -8.76 -11.00
C GLY A 66 -8.81 -7.34 -11.51
N SER A 67 -8.92 -7.18 -12.82
CA SER A 67 -8.92 -5.88 -13.48
C SER A 67 -10.35 -5.49 -13.79
N PHE A 68 -10.97 -4.66 -12.95
CA PHE A 68 -12.39 -4.35 -13.05
C PHE A 68 -12.81 -3.86 -14.45
N THR A 69 -12.04 -2.96 -15.06
CA THR A 69 -12.33 -2.40 -16.37
C THR A 69 -11.96 -3.33 -17.54
N GLY A 70 -11.38 -4.47 -17.26
CA GLY A 70 -11.16 -5.56 -18.22
C GLY A 70 -12.34 -6.55 -18.29
N LEU A 71 -13.36 -6.42 -17.42
CA LEU A 71 -14.59 -7.19 -17.50
C LEU A 71 -15.43 -6.74 -18.70
N PRO A 72 -16.31 -7.62 -19.24
CA PRO A 72 -17.35 -7.18 -20.18
C PRO A 72 -18.17 -6.03 -19.60
N ILE A 73 -18.55 -5.07 -20.43
CA ILE A 73 -19.21 -3.83 -20.00
C ILE A 73 -20.53 -4.11 -19.26
N GLU A 74 -21.27 -5.14 -19.67
CA GLU A 74 -22.51 -5.57 -19.03
C GLU A 74 -22.25 -6.06 -17.61
N THR A 75 -21.15 -6.77 -17.41
CA THR A 75 -20.73 -7.24 -16.08
C THR A 75 -20.29 -6.07 -15.20
N GLN A 76 -19.49 -5.13 -15.74
CA GLN A 76 -19.16 -3.89 -15.02
C GLN A 76 -20.43 -3.17 -14.58
N ASN A 77 -21.39 -3.00 -15.48
CA ASN A 77 -22.64 -2.29 -15.23
C ASN A 77 -23.50 -3.00 -14.18
N ALA A 78 -23.54 -4.34 -14.17
CA ALA A 78 -24.24 -5.10 -13.15
C ALA A 78 -23.67 -4.84 -11.75
N TYR A 79 -22.32 -4.90 -11.59
CA TYR A 79 -21.65 -4.58 -10.33
C TYR A 79 -21.88 -3.13 -9.91
N LEU A 80 -21.68 -2.20 -10.82
CA LEU A 80 -21.77 -0.76 -10.53
C LEU A 80 -23.21 -0.32 -10.22
N SER A 81 -24.22 -0.94 -10.86
CA SER A 81 -25.64 -0.64 -10.59
C SER A 81 -26.01 -0.96 -9.13
N GLU A 82 -25.53 -2.08 -8.59
CA GLU A 82 -25.77 -2.40 -7.18
C GLU A 82 -25.02 -1.41 -6.26
N ALA A 83 -23.76 -1.13 -6.53
CA ALA A 83 -22.98 -0.18 -5.76
C ALA A 83 -23.62 1.23 -5.73
N LEU A 84 -24.11 1.70 -6.89
CA LEU A 84 -24.73 3.01 -7.05
C LEU A 84 -26.00 3.17 -6.21
N LYS A 85 -26.81 2.11 -6.05
CA LYS A 85 -28.00 2.14 -5.19
C LYS A 85 -27.62 2.49 -3.74
N PHE A 86 -26.57 1.86 -3.22
CA PHE A 86 -26.09 2.14 -1.85
C PHE A 86 -25.46 3.53 -1.73
N LYS A 87 -24.78 4.00 -2.76
CA LYS A 87 -24.19 5.34 -2.76
C LYS A 87 -25.28 6.41 -2.76
N ARG A 88 -26.27 6.30 -3.64
CA ARG A 88 -27.38 7.27 -3.73
C ARG A 88 -28.27 7.29 -2.48
N ASN A 89 -28.34 6.16 -1.76
CA ASN A 89 -29.04 6.08 -0.49
C ASN A 89 -28.17 6.54 0.71
N GLY A 90 -26.96 7.10 0.47
CA GLY A 90 -26.07 7.60 1.51
C GLY A 90 -25.45 6.53 2.42
N LYS A 91 -25.58 5.25 2.08
CA LYS A 91 -25.04 4.14 2.86
C LYS A 91 -23.53 3.94 2.63
N ILE A 92 -23.04 4.25 1.43
CA ILE A 92 -21.62 4.34 1.09
C ILE A 92 -21.33 5.70 0.48
N ASP A 93 -20.09 6.18 0.65
CA ASP A 93 -19.68 7.51 0.20
C ASP A 93 -18.90 7.44 -1.12
N LYS A 94 -18.16 6.36 -1.36
CA LYS A 94 -17.29 6.20 -2.53
C LYS A 94 -17.40 4.81 -3.14
N ILE A 95 -17.27 4.77 -4.47
CA ILE A 95 -17.05 3.54 -5.24
C ILE A 95 -15.62 3.59 -5.75
N HIS A 96 -14.84 2.56 -5.47
CA HIS A 96 -13.44 2.42 -5.80
C HIS A 96 -13.22 1.13 -6.59
N MET A 97 -12.27 1.12 -7.50
CA MET A 97 -11.87 -0.08 -8.21
C MET A 97 -10.38 -0.12 -8.49
N SER A 98 -9.85 -1.34 -8.54
CA SER A 98 -8.50 -1.60 -9.02
C SER A 98 -8.54 -2.12 -10.44
N THR A 99 -7.63 -1.63 -11.28
CA THR A 99 -7.52 -2.08 -12.66
C THR A 99 -6.10 -1.91 -13.20
N ARG A 100 -5.91 -2.28 -14.46
CA ARG A 100 -4.63 -2.15 -15.18
C ARG A 100 -4.62 -0.87 -16.02
N PRO A 101 -3.43 -0.29 -16.28
CA PRO A 101 -3.31 0.90 -17.13
C PRO A 101 -3.85 0.70 -18.55
N ASP A 102 -3.55 -0.43 -19.19
CA ASP A 102 -3.96 -0.77 -20.56
C ASP A 102 -5.46 -1.02 -20.75
N TYR A 103 -6.24 -1.05 -19.65
CA TYR A 103 -7.71 -1.19 -19.68
C TYR A 103 -8.43 0.13 -19.37
N ILE A 104 -7.75 1.25 -19.51
CA ILE A 104 -8.31 2.60 -19.36
C ILE A 104 -8.39 3.27 -20.73
N ASN A 105 -9.58 3.68 -21.10
CA ASN A 105 -9.86 4.50 -22.29
C ASN A 105 -11.05 5.44 -22.01
N ARG A 106 -11.35 6.34 -22.95
CA ARG A 106 -12.43 7.33 -22.79
C ARG A 106 -13.79 6.69 -22.60
N GLU A 107 -14.12 5.66 -23.36
CA GLU A 107 -15.41 4.95 -23.28
C GLU A 107 -15.62 4.34 -21.89
N ILE A 108 -14.60 3.66 -21.35
CA ILE A 108 -14.62 3.11 -19.99
C ILE A 108 -14.83 4.22 -18.96
N LEU A 109 -14.07 5.32 -19.05
CA LEU A 109 -14.18 6.41 -18.07
C LEU A 109 -15.54 7.11 -18.13
N GLU A 110 -16.11 7.27 -19.31
CA GLU A 110 -17.47 7.78 -19.46
C GLU A 110 -18.51 6.84 -18.83
N ASN A 111 -18.32 5.53 -19.00
CA ASN A 111 -19.16 4.56 -18.34
C ASN A 111 -19.04 4.64 -16.82
N LEU A 112 -17.83 4.68 -16.29
CA LEU A 112 -17.59 4.78 -14.84
C LEU A 112 -18.20 6.06 -14.23
N LYS A 113 -18.19 7.17 -14.98
CA LYS A 113 -18.85 8.43 -14.58
C LYS A 113 -20.36 8.28 -14.41
N LYS A 114 -21.05 7.54 -15.29
CA LYS A 114 -22.50 7.29 -15.18
C LYS A 114 -22.86 6.61 -13.86
N PHE A 115 -21.95 5.80 -13.32
CA PHE A 115 -22.11 5.10 -12.05
C PHE A 115 -21.46 5.81 -10.85
N GLU A 116 -21.08 7.08 -11.02
CA GLU A 116 -20.53 7.92 -9.95
C GLU A 116 -19.31 7.28 -9.24
N VAL A 117 -18.48 6.54 -9.98
CA VAL A 117 -17.22 6.01 -9.46
C VAL A 117 -16.36 7.17 -8.94
N SER A 118 -15.65 6.94 -7.84
CA SER A 118 -14.90 7.98 -7.16
C SER A 118 -13.40 7.79 -7.30
N VAL A 119 -12.92 6.54 -7.22
CA VAL A 119 -11.49 6.22 -7.14
C VAL A 119 -11.14 5.13 -8.14
N ILE A 120 -10.09 5.34 -8.91
CA ILE A 120 -9.49 4.34 -9.80
C ILE A 120 -8.05 4.12 -9.37
N GLU A 121 -7.73 2.90 -8.94
CA GLU A 121 -6.39 2.49 -8.54
C GLU A 121 -5.74 1.67 -9.65
N LEU A 122 -4.61 2.15 -10.16
CA LEU A 122 -3.86 1.49 -11.23
C LEU A 122 -2.79 0.56 -10.68
N GLY A 123 -2.85 -0.69 -11.09
CA GLY A 123 -1.80 -1.68 -10.86
C GLY A 123 -0.58 -1.41 -11.77
N VAL A 124 0.15 -0.35 -11.52
CA VAL A 124 1.34 0.07 -12.28
C VAL A 124 2.49 -0.91 -12.09
N GLN A 125 2.77 -1.26 -10.86
CA GLN A 125 3.80 -2.14 -10.32
C GLN A 125 5.22 -1.57 -10.48
N SER A 126 5.65 -1.16 -11.67
CA SER A 126 6.95 -0.53 -11.96
C SER A 126 6.83 0.46 -13.11
N PHE A 127 7.71 1.46 -13.15
CA PHE A 127 7.93 2.35 -14.29
C PHE A 127 9.19 1.99 -15.08
N ASP A 128 9.72 0.78 -14.89
CA ASP A 128 10.84 0.25 -15.64
C ASP A 128 10.35 -0.79 -16.66
N ARG A 129 10.76 -0.61 -17.92
CA ARG A 129 10.32 -1.46 -19.04
C ARG A 129 10.73 -2.92 -18.86
N ASP A 130 11.98 -3.15 -18.42
CA ASP A 130 12.51 -4.52 -18.32
C ASP A 130 11.83 -5.26 -17.17
N VAL A 131 11.53 -4.57 -16.06
CA VAL A 131 10.75 -5.11 -14.93
C VAL A 131 9.34 -5.48 -15.38
N LEU A 132 8.66 -4.62 -16.13
CA LEU A 132 7.31 -4.90 -16.66
C LEU A 132 7.31 -6.11 -17.59
N ILE A 133 8.30 -6.23 -18.48
CA ILE A 133 8.45 -7.36 -19.41
C ILE A 133 8.74 -8.65 -18.64
N ALA A 134 9.74 -8.64 -17.76
CA ALA A 134 10.13 -9.81 -16.96
C ALA A 134 8.99 -10.30 -16.05
N SER A 135 8.12 -9.40 -15.59
CA SER A 135 6.96 -9.70 -14.76
C SER A 135 5.70 -10.06 -15.57
N LYS A 136 5.78 -10.11 -16.90
CA LYS A 136 4.65 -10.38 -17.83
C LYS A 136 3.45 -9.45 -17.56
N ARG A 137 3.71 -8.16 -17.29
CA ARG A 137 2.62 -7.21 -17.01
C ARG A 137 1.74 -6.93 -18.22
N GLY A 138 2.26 -7.02 -19.45
CA GLY A 138 1.51 -6.84 -20.68
C GLY A 138 1.19 -5.38 -21.04
N HIS A 139 1.39 -4.42 -20.14
CA HIS A 139 1.27 -2.98 -20.42
C HIS A 139 2.64 -2.30 -20.47
N SER A 140 2.71 -1.19 -21.16
CA SER A 140 3.90 -0.36 -21.30
C SER A 140 3.94 0.79 -20.28
N VAL A 141 5.09 1.46 -20.19
CA VAL A 141 5.22 2.69 -19.40
C VAL A 141 4.37 3.82 -20.00
N GLU A 142 4.17 3.83 -21.31
CA GLU A 142 3.31 4.80 -22.00
C GLU A 142 1.84 4.61 -21.63
N ASP A 143 1.36 3.37 -21.56
CA ASP A 143 0.00 3.06 -21.08
C ASP A 143 -0.24 3.60 -19.67
N ILE A 144 0.78 3.53 -18.79
CA ILE A 144 0.69 4.08 -17.44
C ILE A 144 0.44 5.59 -17.48
N TYR A 145 1.26 6.35 -18.24
CA TYR A 145 1.09 7.80 -18.33
C TYR A 145 -0.23 8.19 -18.97
N ASN A 146 -0.63 7.50 -20.05
CA ASN A 146 -1.89 7.75 -20.74
C ASN A 146 -3.08 7.51 -19.81
N ALA A 147 -3.10 6.38 -19.09
CA ALA A 147 -4.16 6.08 -18.13
C ALA A 147 -4.22 7.09 -16.98
N CYS A 148 -3.08 7.46 -16.40
CA CYS A 148 -3.03 8.45 -15.33
C CYS A 148 -3.57 9.82 -15.77
N ASN A 149 -3.18 10.27 -16.96
CA ASN A 149 -3.64 11.53 -17.53
C ASN A 149 -5.15 11.52 -17.79
N LEU A 150 -5.66 10.46 -18.41
CA LEU A 150 -7.10 10.30 -18.67
C LEU A 150 -7.92 10.27 -17.37
N ILE A 151 -7.50 9.50 -16.37
CA ILE A 151 -8.19 9.41 -15.06
C ILE A 151 -8.30 10.80 -14.43
N LYS A 152 -7.23 11.59 -14.47
CA LYS A 152 -7.22 12.97 -13.95
C LYS A 152 -8.07 13.92 -14.79
N GLU A 153 -7.98 13.84 -16.12
CA GLU A 153 -8.80 14.64 -17.05
C GLU A 153 -10.29 14.46 -16.76
N TYR A 154 -10.69 13.22 -16.45
CA TYR A 154 -12.08 12.88 -16.12
C TYR A 154 -12.47 13.19 -14.66
N GLY A 155 -11.54 13.66 -13.82
CA GLY A 155 -11.79 14.10 -12.46
C GLY A 155 -12.00 12.97 -11.44
N PHE A 156 -11.48 11.76 -11.72
CA PHE A 156 -11.43 10.67 -10.73
C PHE A 156 -10.24 10.85 -9.80
N THR A 157 -10.38 10.38 -8.56
CA THR A 157 -9.25 10.20 -7.65
C THR A 157 -8.35 9.08 -8.19
N LEU A 158 -7.08 9.40 -8.44
CA LEU A 158 -6.09 8.44 -8.94
C LEU A 158 -5.35 7.77 -7.79
N GLY A 159 -5.33 6.44 -7.77
CA GLY A 159 -4.44 5.63 -6.95
C GLY A 159 -3.38 4.93 -7.80
N ILE A 160 -2.18 4.76 -7.27
CA ILE A 160 -1.10 3.99 -7.91
C ILE A 160 -0.61 2.90 -6.96
N GLN A 161 -0.55 1.67 -7.45
CA GLN A 161 0.09 0.56 -6.76
C GLN A 161 1.45 0.28 -7.38
N LEU A 162 2.51 0.23 -6.55
CA LEU A 162 3.87 -0.16 -6.91
C LEU A 162 4.28 -1.42 -6.17
N MET A 163 5.12 -2.23 -6.82
CA MET A 163 5.74 -3.40 -6.21
C MET A 163 7.25 -3.22 -6.11
N ILE A 164 7.86 -3.95 -5.18
CA ILE A 164 9.27 -3.89 -4.86
C ILE A 164 9.87 -5.29 -5.03
N GLY A 165 11.00 -5.41 -5.75
CA GLY A 165 11.70 -6.67 -5.90
C GLY A 165 11.06 -7.63 -6.90
N LEU A 166 10.43 -7.13 -7.96
CA LEU A 166 9.98 -7.92 -9.10
C LEU A 166 11.18 -8.51 -9.89
N PRO A 167 10.98 -9.50 -10.76
CA PRO A 167 12.05 -9.94 -11.68
C PRO A 167 12.68 -8.77 -12.45
N CYS A 168 14.01 -8.75 -12.53
CA CYS A 168 14.84 -7.69 -13.13
C CYS A 168 14.74 -6.32 -12.41
N ASP A 169 14.16 -6.26 -11.23
CA ASP A 169 14.08 -5.04 -10.41
C ASP A 169 15.38 -4.82 -9.60
N THR A 170 15.63 -3.56 -9.29
CA THR A 170 16.73 -3.12 -8.41
C THR A 170 16.26 -2.00 -7.51
N LYS A 171 17.01 -1.71 -6.46
CA LYS A 171 16.74 -0.58 -5.57
C LYS A 171 16.59 0.73 -6.35
N GLU A 172 17.47 0.98 -7.31
CA GLU A 172 17.46 2.17 -8.15
C GLU A 172 16.20 2.27 -9.00
N LYS A 173 15.76 1.15 -9.63
CA LYS A 173 14.54 1.08 -10.44
C LYS A 173 13.29 1.31 -9.58
N CYS A 174 13.24 0.72 -8.39
CA CYS A 174 12.18 0.96 -7.39
C CYS A 174 12.09 2.45 -7.03
N ILE A 175 13.22 3.08 -6.69
CA ILE A 175 13.31 4.51 -6.34
C ILE A 175 12.89 5.39 -7.52
N GLN A 176 13.33 5.07 -8.74
CA GLN A 176 12.91 5.80 -9.93
C GLN A 176 11.41 5.65 -10.20
N SER A 177 10.85 4.47 -9.94
CA SER A 177 9.39 4.25 -10.03
C SER A 177 8.63 5.13 -9.04
N ALA A 178 9.10 5.24 -7.80
CA ALA A 178 8.51 6.14 -6.82
C ALA A 178 8.62 7.63 -7.22
N ARG A 179 9.76 8.06 -7.77
CA ARG A 179 9.95 9.42 -8.28
C ARG A 179 9.00 9.74 -9.44
N LYS A 180 8.87 8.82 -10.41
CA LYS A 180 7.93 8.98 -11.54
C LYS A 180 6.48 9.04 -11.06
N ALA A 181 6.09 8.20 -10.10
CA ALA A 181 4.78 8.28 -9.46
C ALA A 181 4.59 9.62 -8.73
N ALA A 182 5.59 10.12 -8.01
CA ALA A 182 5.54 11.41 -7.35
C ALA A 182 5.35 12.59 -8.32
N LEU A 183 5.95 12.53 -9.52
CA LEU A 183 5.75 13.54 -10.56
C LEU A 183 4.32 13.51 -11.15
N ILE A 184 3.70 12.35 -11.24
CA ILE A 184 2.30 12.20 -11.65
C ILE A 184 1.35 12.79 -10.59
N LYS A 185 1.75 12.79 -9.32
CA LYS A 185 0.95 13.27 -8.18
C LYS A 185 -0.42 12.56 -8.10
N PRO A 186 -0.48 11.23 -7.93
CA PRO A 186 -1.72 10.56 -7.56
C PRO A 186 -2.12 10.98 -6.14
N GLU A 187 -3.38 10.90 -5.80
CA GLU A 187 -3.84 11.15 -4.44
C GLU A 187 -3.52 9.99 -3.49
N LEU A 188 -3.44 8.77 -4.04
CA LEU A 188 -3.28 7.54 -3.26
C LEU A 188 -2.13 6.69 -3.80
N ALA A 189 -1.41 6.02 -2.90
CA ALA A 189 -0.41 5.02 -3.26
C ALA A 189 -0.50 3.76 -2.39
N ARG A 190 -0.06 2.64 -2.96
CA ARG A 190 0.21 1.39 -2.24
C ARG A 190 1.56 0.85 -2.62
N LEU A 191 2.28 0.30 -1.64
CA LEU A 191 3.60 -0.30 -1.79
C LEU A 191 3.56 -1.76 -1.34
N TYR A 192 3.87 -2.68 -2.26
CA TYR A 192 3.86 -4.11 -1.98
C TYR A 192 5.23 -4.74 -2.25
N PRO A 193 5.90 -5.30 -1.23
CA PRO A 193 7.03 -6.17 -1.48
C PRO A 193 6.57 -7.41 -2.25
N THR A 194 7.41 -7.87 -3.17
CA THR A 194 7.15 -9.09 -3.94
C THR A 194 7.36 -10.31 -3.04
N VAL A 195 6.36 -11.14 -2.98
CA VAL A 195 6.36 -12.41 -2.23
C VAL A 195 6.15 -13.54 -3.20
N VAL A 196 6.94 -14.59 -3.09
CA VAL A 196 6.77 -15.80 -3.90
C VAL A 196 5.67 -16.65 -3.28
N LEU A 197 4.60 -16.85 -4.04
CA LEU A 197 3.44 -17.65 -3.64
C LEU A 197 3.39 -18.95 -4.45
N ASP A 198 2.80 -20.00 -3.87
CA ASP A 198 2.53 -21.23 -4.58
C ASP A 198 1.64 -21.00 -5.80
N ASP A 199 1.74 -21.94 -6.76
CA ASP A 199 0.99 -21.91 -8.01
C ASP A 199 1.24 -20.66 -8.87
N THR A 200 2.44 -20.07 -8.75
CA THR A 200 2.88 -18.94 -9.56
C THR A 200 4.06 -19.31 -10.45
N GLU A 201 4.22 -18.58 -11.56
CA GLU A 201 5.43 -18.72 -12.38
C GLU A 201 6.67 -18.23 -11.60
N LEU A 202 6.50 -17.24 -10.72
CA LEU A 202 7.57 -16.73 -9.88
C LEU A 202 8.15 -17.81 -8.95
N LEU A 203 7.32 -18.75 -8.46
CA LEU A 203 7.80 -19.91 -7.69
C LEU A 203 8.70 -20.79 -8.55
N LYS A 204 8.33 -21.04 -9.81
CA LYS A 204 9.16 -21.82 -10.72
C LYS A 204 10.49 -21.11 -11.02
N MET A 205 10.46 -19.77 -11.19
CA MET A 205 11.67 -18.95 -11.37
C MET A 205 12.57 -19.00 -10.13
N TYR A 206 12.01 -18.99 -8.92
CA TYR A 206 12.75 -19.18 -7.68
C TYR A 206 13.37 -20.57 -7.58
N GLN A 207 12.59 -21.63 -7.84
CA GLN A 207 13.05 -23.01 -7.75
C GLN A 207 14.16 -23.36 -8.76
N ASN A 208 14.15 -22.76 -9.95
CA ASN A 208 15.19 -22.98 -10.95
C ASN A 208 16.36 -21.98 -10.87
N GLY A 209 16.37 -21.08 -9.88
CA GLY A 209 17.45 -20.14 -9.61
C GLY A 209 17.49 -18.92 -10.53
N THR A 210 16.42 -18.66 -11.33
CA THR A 210 16.36 -17.49 -12.22
C THR A 210 15.77 -16.24 -11.56
N TYR A 211 15.25 -16.39 -10.32
CA TYR A 211 14.78 -15.29 -9.48
C TYR A 211 15.19 -15.52 -8.03
N THR A 212 15.66 -14.48 -7.38
CA THR A 212 15.96 -14.45 -5.94
C THR A 212 15.10 -13.38 -5.28
N PRO A 213 14.21 -13.75 -4.34
CA PRO A 213 13.42 -12.77 -3.61
C PRO A 213 14.31 -11.92 -2.70
N LEU A 214 13.92 -10.67 -2.47
CA LEU A 214 14.55 -9.82 -1.48
C LEU A 214 14.39 -10.41 -0.07
N SER A 215 15.40 -10.24 0.75
CA SER A 215 15.29 -10.42 2.19
C SER A 215 14.33 -9.38 2.79
N GLU A 216 13.84 -9.61 4.00
CA GLU A 216 12.97 -8.67 4.70
C GLU A 216 13.66 -7.31 4.88
N SER A 217 14.93 -7.31 5.30
CA SER A 217 15.69 -6.07 5.52
C SER A 217 15.90 -5.27 4.24
N GLU A 218 16.23 -5.91 3.11
CA GLU A 218 16.36 -5.25 1.81
C GLU A 218 15.02 -4.65 1.35
N ALA A 219 13.93 -5.40 1.48
CA ALA A 219 12.62 -4.93 1.10
C ALA A 219 12.15 -3.75 1.97
N VAL A 220 12.42 -3.78 3.28
CA VAL A 220 12.15 -2.67 4.20
C VAL A 220 12.95 -1.44 3.82
N ASP A 221 14.25 -1.56 3.55
CA ASP A 221 15.12 -0.44 3.18
C ASP A 221 14.66 0.23 1.87
N ILE A 222 14.38 -0.55 0.84
CA ILE A 222 13.88 -0.02 -0.44
C ILE A 222 12.50 0.63 -0.26
N THR A 223 11.59 -0.04 0.44
CA THR A 223 10.22 0.48 0.64
C THR A 223 10.24 1.77 1.46
N LYS A 224 11.11 1.89 2.44
CA LYS A 224 11.33 3.10 3.23
C LYS A 224 11.69 4.30 2.35
N GLU A 225 12.63 4.14 1.41
CA GLU A 225 13.01 5.21 0.51
C GLU A 225 11.86 5.60 -0.45
N MET A 226 11.16 4.61 -1.01
CA MET A 226 9.97 4.88 -1.82
C MET A 226 8.87 5.60 -1.03
N TYR A 227 8.64 5.16 0.22
CA TYR A 227 7.67 5.78 1.13
C TYR A 227 7.99 7.26 1.37
N LYS A 228 9.25 7.56 1.69
CA LYS A 228 9.72 8.94 1.92
C LYS A 228 9.51 9.84 0.70
N ILE A 229 9.79 9.34 -0.50
CA ILE A 229 9.59 10.08 -1.77
C ILE A 229 8.10 10.39 -1.98
N LEU A 230 7.22 9.41 -1.81
CA LEU A 230 5.79 9.59 -2.02
C LEU A 230 5.16 10.48 -0.95
N ALA A 231 5.55 10.31 0.31
CA ALA A 231 5.08 11.15 1.42
C ALA A 231 5.52 12.62 1.26
N ALA A 232 6.75 12.85 0.80
CA ALA A 232 7.25 14.20 0.51
C ALA A 232 6.51 14.90 -0.64
N ALA A 233 5.86 14.13 -1.52
CA ALA A 233 5.00 14.64 -2.60
C ALA A 233 3.52 14.76 -2.18
N ASP A 234 3.21 14.66 -0.89
CA ASP A 234 1.86 14.71 -0.29
C ASP A 234 0.91 13.62 -0.82
N ILE A 235 1.45 12.45 -1.18
CA ILE A 235 0.68 11.29 -1.63
C ILE A 235 0.32 10.42 -0.43
N LYS A 236 -0.98 10.19 -0.24
CA LYS A 236 -1.46 9.35 0.86
C LYS A 236 -1.16 7.88 0.62
N ILE A 237 -0.29 7.30 1.44
CA ILE A 237 0.07 5.88 1.36
C ILE A 237 -0.96 5.04 2.11
N MET A 238 -1.86 4.42 1.37
CA MET A 238 -3.00 3.66 1.90
C MET A 238 -2.57 2.33 2.51
N ARG A 239 -1.60 1.65 1.89
CA ARG A 239 -1.11 0.36 2.33
C ARG A 239 0.36 0.16 2.01
N VAL A 240 1.04 -0.51 2.93
CA VAL A 240 2.39 -1.03 2.78
C VAL A 240 2.38 -2.49 3.21
N GLY A 241 2.83 -3.39 2.35
CA GLY A 241 2.82 -4.83 2.59
C GLY A 241 1.48 -5.52 2.35
N LEU A 242 1.53 -6.83 2.15
CA LEU A 242 0.37 -7.69 1.96
C LEU A 242 -0.43 -7.84 3.27
N LYS A 243 -1.72 -8.06 3.13
CA LYS A 243 -2.56 -8.44 4.27
C LYS A 243 -2.38 -9.93 4.55
N SER A 244 -2.23 -10.30 5.82
CA SER A 244 -2.33 -11.68 6.24
C SER A 244 -3.71 -12.24 5.92
N THR A 245 -3.75 -13.42 5.37
CA THR A 245 -4.96 -14.22 5.14
C THR A 245 -4.67 -15.66 5.60
N ASP A 246 -5.69 -16.48 5.70
CA ASP A 246 -5.52 -17.91 6.02
C ASP A 246 -4.64 -18.65 4.98
N LEU A 247 -4.51 -18.09 3.78
CA LEU A 247 -3.73 -18.63 2.66
C LEU A 247 -2.38 -17.94 2.45
N ILE A 248 -2.08 -16.85 3.17
CA ILE A 248 -0.81 -16.13 3.13
C ILE A 248 -0.37 -15.84 4.56
N CYS A 249 0.60 -16.60 5.03
CA CYS A 249 1.24 -16.43 6.32
C CYS A 249 2.75 -16.64 6.18
N GLN A 250 3.47 -16.51 7.28
CA GLN A 250 4.92 -16.63 7.30
C GLN A 250 5.44 -18.00 6.85
N ASP A 251 4.64 -19.06 7.03
CA ASP A 251 5.02 -20.43 6.72
C ASP A 251 4.90 -20.79 5.23
N ASN A 252 4.11 -20.05 4.45
CA ASN A 252 3.84 -20.34 3.04
C ASN A 252 4.19 -19.21 2.07
N ALA A 253 4.80 -18.15 2.55
CA ALA A 253 5.23 -17.01 1.77
C ALA A 253 6.76 -16.94 1.76
N ILE A 254 7.40 -17.09 0.59
CA ILE A 254 8.85 -17.03 0.45
C ILE A 254 9.26 -15.58 0.13
N GLY A 255 10.30 -15.08 0.81
CA GLY A 255 10.83 -13.72 0.64
C GLY A 255 10.40 -12.77 1.74
N SER A 256 10.11 -11.52 1.38
CA SER A 256 9.95 -10.40 2.32
C SER A 256 8.55 -10.24 2.92
N TYR A 257 7.84 -11.36 3.15
CA TYR A 257 6.55 -11.30 3.83
C TYR A 257 6.71 -11.08 5.33
N HIS A 258 6.02 -10.07 5.87
CA HIS A 258 5.85 -9.84 7.30
C HIS A 258 4.46 -9.28 7.60
N PRO A 259 3.71 -9.79 8.60
CA PRO A 259 2.35 -9.33 8.89
C PRO A 259 2.30 -7.86 9.32
N ALA A 260 3.36 -7.35 9.92
CA ALA A 260 3.52 -5.95 10.33
C ALA A 260 4.49 -5.17 9.41
N PHE A 261 4.61 -5.52 8.12
CA PHE A 261 5.60 -4.93 7.21
C PHE A 261 5.56 -3.40 7.18
N ARG A 262 4.37 -2.79 7.23
CA ARG A 262 4.22 -1.34 7.35
C ARG A 262 4.91 -0.79 8.59
N GLN A 263 4.75 -1.45 9.73
CA GLN A 263 5.38 -1.02 10.99
C GLN A 263 6.91 -1.14 10.93
N LEU A 264 7.44 -2.15 10.23
CA LEU A 264 8.88 -2.25 10.00
C LEU A 264 9.40 -1.04 9.22
N VAL A 265 8.73 -0.69 8.11
CA VAL A 265 9.10 0.45 7.27
C VAL A 265 8.98 1.78 8.04
N GLU A 266 7.86 2.03 8.70
CA GLU A 266 7.63 3.27 9.47
C GLU A 266 8.53 3.33 10.71
N GLY A 267 8.88 2.19 11.29
CA GLY A 267 9.85 2.08 12.38
C GLY A 267 11.25 2.49 11.96
N GLU A 268 11.70 2.06 10.78
CA GLU A 268 12.99 2.48 10.22
C GLU A 268 13.03 3.99 9.92
N ILE A 269 11.94 4.55 9.39
CA ILE A 269 11.81 6.01 9.18
C ILE A 269 11.92 6.76 10.52
N ALA A 270 11.23 6.27 11.55
CA ALA A 270 11.27 6.86 12.89
C ALA A 270 12.69 6.80 13.48
N LYS A 271 13.38 5.65 13.36
CA LYS A 271 14.74 5.45 13.82
C LYS A 271 15.72 6.45 13.18
N GLU A 272 15.67 6.58 11.85
CA GLU A 272 16.51 7.54 11.12
C GLU A 272 16.25 8.99 11.55
N ALA A 273 14.99 9.37 11.73
CA ALA A 273 14.61 10.72 12.15
C ALA A 273 15.11 11.05 13.56
N LEU A 274 14.98 10.11 14.49
CA LEU A 274 15.47 10.23 15.87
C LEU A 274 17.00 10.26 15.94
N GLU A 275 17.65 9.38 15.22
CA GLU A 275 19.11 9.31 15.21
C GLU A 275 19.74 10.59 14.65
N LYS A 276 19.18 11.11 13.55
CA LYS A 276 19.64 12.40 12.99
C LYS A 276 19.54 13.52 14.00
N GLN A 277 18.46 13.62 14.76
CA GLN A 277 18.30 14.65 15.79
C GLN A 277 19.21 14.42 16.99
N LEU A 278 19.38 13.15 17.42
CA LEU A 278 20.29 12.81 18.51
C LEU A 278 21.72 13.22 18.17
N LEU A 279 22.22 12.88 16.98
CA LEU A 279 23.56 13.23 16.54
C LEU A 279 23.80 14.73 16.52
N LEU A 280 22.82 15.53 16.04
CA LEU A 280 22.88 16.98 16.07
C LEU A 280 23.01 17.51 17.52
N LYS A 281 22.24 16.96 18.45
CA LYS A 281 22.30 17.38 19.86
C LYS A 281 23.60 16.96 20.54
N LEU A 282 24.11 15.79 20.22
CA LEU A 282 25.41 15.32 20.76
C LEU A 282 26.60 16.14 20.22
N SER A 283 26.49 16.76 19.04
CA SER A 283 27.53 17.68 18.55
C SER A 283 27.53 19.04 19.24
N ASP A 284 26.36 19.49 19.75
CA ASP A 284 26.17 20.82 20.28
C ASP A 284 26.19 20.90 21.80
N SER A 285 26.10 19.76 22.51
CA SER A 285 25.98 19.73 23.95
C SER A 285 26.72 18.54 24.58
N SER A 286 27.10 18.70 25.87
CA SER A 286 27.66 17.63 26.71
C SER A 286 26.58 16.80 27.43
N PHE A 287 25.33 16.95 27.06
CA PHE A 287 24.22 16.18 27.66
C PHE A 287 24.27 14.74 27.20
N ASN A 288 23.95 13.83 28.13
CA ASN A 288 23.84 12.40 27.88
C ASN A 288 22.46 11.81 28.22
N LYS A 289 21.45 12.65 28.44
CA LYS A 289 20.09 12.25 28.80
C LYS A 289 19.06 12.89 27.86
N PHE A 290 18.29 12.06 27.16
CA PHE A 290 17.34 12.49 26.15
C PHE A 290 15.99 11.79 26.28
N HIS A 291 14.90 12.55 26.07
CA HIS A 291 13.59 12.02 25.77
C HIS A 291 13.40 11.93 24.26
N PHE A 292 13.01 10.76 23.79
CA PHE A 292 12.48 10.55 22.47
C PHE A 292 10.98 10.62 22.56
N GLU A 293 10.36 11.53 21.81
CA GLU A 293 8.95 11.86 21.93
C GLU A 293 8.21 11.66 20.62
N SER A 294 6.98 11.17 20.70
CA SER A 294 6.00 11.15 19.63
C SER A 294 4.58 11.18 20.22
N ASN A 295 3.58 11.44 19.36
CA ASN A 295 2.20 11.26 19.78
C ASN A 295 1.82 9.78 19.91
N SER A 296 0.63 9.51 20.44
CA SER A 296 0.13 8.14 20.68
C SER A 296 -0.04 7.33 19.39
N PHE A 297 -0.32 7.98 18.27
CA PHE A 297 -0.44 7.32 16.96
C PHE A 297 0.91 6.78 16.45
N SER A 298 1.98 7.55 16.59
CA SER A 298 3.31 7.24 16.05
C SER A 298 4.22 6.51 17.06
N PHE A 299 3.76 6.32 18.30
CA PHE A 299 4.59 5.79 19.39
C PHE A 299 5.09 4.37 19.13
N SER A 300 4.25 3.51 18.55
CA SER A 300 4.65 2.14 18.20
C SER A 300 5.76 2.12 17.12
N ASN A 301 5.73 3.04 16.18
CA ASN A 301 6.78 3.18 15.16
C ASN A 301 8.08 3.72 15.78
N MET A 302 7.99 4.66 16.73
CA MET A 302 9.13 5.17 17.46
C MET A 302 9.87 4.06 18.24
N ILE A 303 9.13 3.19 18.91
CA ILE A 303 9.69 2.04 19.64
C ILE A 303 10.23 0.96 18.68
N GLY A 304 9.63 0.86 17.50
CA GLY A 304 9.88 -0.21 16.53
C GLY A 304 9.13 -1.50 16.84
N ASN A 305 8.96 -2.35 15.83
CA ASN A 305 8.32 -3.65 16.01
C ASN A 305 9.10 -4.48 17.05
N CYS A 306 8.40 -5.06 18.01
CA CYS A 306 9.01 -5.79 19.13
C CYS A 306 10.10 -5.00 19.90
N GLY A 307 10.09 -3.67 19.84
CA GLY A 307 11.05 -2.82 20.56
C GLY A 307 12.43 -2.69 19.92
N VAL A 308 12.57 -3.05 18.64
CA VAL A 308 13.85 -3.10 17.93
C VAL A 308 14.57 -1.76 17.92
N ASN A 309 13.88 -0.63 17.79
CA ASN A 309 14.51 0.70 17.82
C ASN A 309 15.01 1.04 19.21
N LYS A 310 14.29 0.65 20.26
CA LYS A 310 14.75 0.82 21.65
C LYS A 310 16.02 0.03 21.91
N ALA A 311 16.10 -1.21 21.43
CA ALA A 311 17.31 -2.02 21.53
C ALA A 311 18.47 -1.39 20.74
N TYR A 312 18.23 -0.99 19.49
CA TYR A 312 19.22 -0.34 18.63
C TYR A 312 19.90 0.87 19.30
N PHE A 313 19.10 1.79 19.85
CA PHE A 313 19.64 2.98 20.49
C PHE A 313 20.40 2.65 21.76
N LYS A 314 19.94 1.68 22.57
CA LYS A 314 20.64 1.22 23.77
C LYS A 314 21.99 0.61 23.44
N ASP A 315 22.06 -0.20 22.37
CA ASP A 315 23.30 -0.91 21.99
C ASP A 315 24.31 0.03 21.32
N LYS A 316 23.83 0.94 20.46
CA LYS A 316 24.69 1.85 19.71
C LYS A 316 25.19 3.04 20.54
N TYR A 317 24.41 3.47 21.53
CA TYR A 317 24.71 4.62 22.38
C TYR A 317 24.65 4.25 23.86
N PRO A 318 25.55 3.37 24.36
CA PRO A 318 25.47 2.81 25.71
C PRO A 318 25.63 3.87 26.82
N ASP A 319 26.36 4.96 26.54
CA ASP A 319 26.59 6.05 27.47
C ASP A 319 25.50 7.11 27.49
N ILE A 320 24.49 6.96 26.64
CA ILE A 320 23.36 7.89 26.51
C ILE A 320 22.11 7.29 27.16
N SER A 321 21.54 8.02 28.12
CA SER A 321 20.26 7.65 28.74
C SER A 321 19.09 8.13 27.88
N ILE A 322 18.35 7.20 27.29
CA ILE A 322 17.20 7.51 26.42
C ILE A 322 15.92 7.01 27.06
N ARG A 323 14.95 7.91 27.24
CA ARG A 323 13.58 7.61 27.66
C ARG A 323 12.62 7.86 26.50
N PHE A 324 11.68 6.94 26.29
CA PHE A 324 10.64 7.07 25.29
C PHE A 324 9.35 7.56 25.94
N SER A 325 8.79 8.66 25.47
CA SER A 325 7.65 9.33 26.09
C SER A 325 6.61 9.80 25.08
N LEU A 326 5.37 9.94 25.53
CA LEU A 326 4.27 10.46 24.74
C LEU A 326 4.23 11.99 24.82
N ASN A 327 4.11 12.63 23.65
CA ASN A 327 3.84 14.05 23.52
C ASN A 327 2.74 14.25 22.46
N ASN A 328 1.49 14.26 22.93
CA ASN A 328 0.33 14.36 22.02
C ASN A 328 0.13 15.75 21.40
N ALA A 329 1.00 16.71 21.67
CA ALA A 329 1.06 17.97 20.93
C ALA A 329 1.75 17.84 19.59
N LEU A 330 2.52 16.75 19.37
CA LEU A 330 3.16 16.47 18.08
C LEU A 330 2.14 15.94 17.07
N ALA A 331 2.35 16.28 15.79
CA ALA A 331 1.58 15.71 14.70
C ALA A 331 1.94 14.23 14.46
N ASP A 332 1.10 13.51 13.70
CA ASP A 332 1.39 12.14 13.28
C ASP A 332 2.71 12.08 12.50
N TYR A 333 3.50 11.03 12.76
CA TYR A 333 4.83 10.80 12.17
C TYR A 333 5.89 11.87 12.49
N VAL A 334 5.65 12.73 13.47
CA VAL A 334 6.64 13.67 13.98
C VAL A 334 7.30 13.10 15.23
N TYR A 335 8.63 13.14 15.25
CA TYR A 335 9.46 12.64 16.33
C TYR A 335 10.38 13.75 16.83
N ASN A 336 10.54 13.88 18.15
CA ASN A 336 11.43 14.85 18.78
C ASN A 336 12.46 14.17 19.68
N VAL A 337 13.63 14.77 19.75
CA VAL A 337 14.68 14.45 20.73
C VAL A 337 14.88 15.66 21.61
N VAL A 338 14.56 15.54 22.91
CA VAL A 338 14.61 16.62 23.89
C VAL A 338 15.57 16.25 25.01
N GLU A 339 16.46 17.17 25.37
CA GLU A 339 17.34 17.01 26.53
C GLU A 339 16.54 17.08 27.82
N TYR A 340 16.92 16.27 28.82
CA TYR A 340 16.35 16.41 30.16
C TYR A 340 17.42 16.36 31.25
N LYS A 341 17.14 17.04 32.36
CA LYS A 341 17.92 16.98 33.60
C LYS A 341 17.13 16.20 34.62
N ASP A 342 17.79 15.37 35.43
CA ASP A 342 17.13 14.81 36.59
C ASP A 342 16.82 15.98 37.55
N ILE A 343 15.58 16.05 37.98
CA ILE A 343 15.12 17.01 39.01
C ILE A 343 15.52 16.49 40.38
#